data_1af4429eb5e184274f1a10fe3e3f398b
#
_entry.id   1af4429eb5e184274f1a10fe3e3f398b
#
_cell.length_a   1.000
_cell.length_b   1.000
_cell.length_c   1.000
_cell.angle_alpha   90.00
_cell.angle_beta   90.00
_cell.angle_gamma   90.00
#
_symmetry.space_group_name_H-M   'P 1'
#
loop_
_entity.id
_entity.type
_entity.pdbx_description
1 polymer ?
#
loop_
_entity_poly.entity_id
_entity_poly.type
_entity_poly.pdbx_seq_one_letter_code
_entity_poly.pdbx_strand_id
1 'polypeptide(L)'
;MVEMGEELLRVKDVYKIFGPQPRGRAFELSQGGMGKGDVHARTGHVVGLRDVNFDVKRGEIFVIMGLSGSGKSTAIRTVNKLLDTTNGQVMVDGVDVQTLDGTDLQEFRREMTGMVFQHFALFPHRTIIDNVSYGLKVQRINKGKRDDAALKALALVGLEAYAHYSPSQLSGGMQQRVGLARALAADPPILLMDEAFSALDPLIRRQMQDEMMDIQAELHKTILFITHDLNEALRIGDRVCIMKDGEVVQIGTPDEILTEPATGYVAEFVQDVDQGRVIQVHEIMVDPKPTAANAGLGEALNALGDRAGSFVLDADGKPVSVLTAGDGIRVSGIGGSLHDAVRTDFHSCTPEVTLNEVYAAAGKGLPIAVCDTDGKLVGNLDPRHIMEEMGRVESLIDNFEREVFM
;
A
#
# COMPACT_ATOMS: atom_id res chain seq x y z
N MET A 1 21.35 -9.35 -12.06
CA MET A 1 19.91 -8.99 -12.09
C MET A 1 19.31 -9.61 -10.83
N VAL A 2 18.75 -8.81 -9.95
CA VAL A 2 18.02 -9.32 -8.77
C VAL A 2 16.68 -9.83 -9.32
N GLU A 3 16.34 -11.12 -9.07
CA GLU A 3 15.05 -11.66 -9.49
C GLU A 3 13.97 -11.03 -8.61
N MET A 4 13.15 -10.17 -9.22
CA MET A 4 11.96 -9.59 -8.59
C MET A 4 11.00 -10.73 -8.21
N GLY A 5 10.46 -10.69 -6.98
CA GLY A 5 9.52 -11.70 -6.49
C GLY A 5 10.11 -12.84 -5.66
N GLU A 6 11.47 -12.92 -5.55
CA GLU A 6 12.12 -13.84 -4.60
C GLU A 6 11.96 -13.32 -3.16
N GLU A 7 11.79 -14.22 -2.21
CA GLU A 7 11.67 -13.88 -0.79
C GLU A 7 12.98 -13.28 -0.25
N LEU A 8 12.90 -12.08 0.32
CA LEU A 8 14.03 -11.41 0.96
C LEU A 8 13.98 -11.48 2.49
N LEU A 9 12.78 -11.38 3.05
CA LEU A 9 12.55 -11.44 4.50
C LEU A 9 11.50 -12.51 4.80
N ARG A 10 11.78 -13.37 5.77
CA ARG A 10 10.80 -14.30 6.36
C ARG A 10 10.83 -14.20 7.87
N VAL A 11 9.68 -13.93 8.46
CA VAL A 11 9.41 -14.00 9.89
C VAL A 11 8.60 -15.25 10.16
N LYS A 12 9.11 -16.16 11.01
CA LYS A 12 8.50 -17.46 11.27
C LYS A 12 8.39 -17.76 12.74
N ASP A 13 7.18 -18.09 13.20
CA ASP A 13 6.85 -18.51 14.57
C ASP A 13 7.41 -17.53 15.61
N VAL A 14 7.35 -16.22 15.33
CA VAL A 14 8.00 -15.20 16.16
C VAL A 14 7.13 -14.82 17.34
N TYR A 15 7.71 -15.00 18.53
CA TYR A 15 7.17 -14.52 19.80
C TYR A 15 8.10 -13.46 20.40
N LYS A 16 7.51 -12.42 20.99
CA LYS A 16 8.23 -11.46 21.82
C LYS A 16 7.47 -11.22 23.11
N ILE A 17 8.07 -11.60 24.22
CA ILE A 17 7.54 -11.40 25.57
C ILE A 17 8.50 -10.52 26.35
N PHE A 18 7.99 -9.46 26.95
CA PHE A 18 8.74 -8.55 27.79
C PHE A 18 8.56 -8.93 29.26
N GLY A 19 9.64 -8.93 30.00
CA GLY A 19 9.68 -9.27 31.42
C GLY A 19 10.86 -10.18 31.74
N PRO A 20 11.09 -10.50 33.05
CA PRO A 20 12.14 -11.42 33.47
C PRO A 20 11.84 -12.85 33.05
N GLN A 21 12.84 -13.58 32.53
CA GLN A 21 12.69 -14.97 32.05
C GLN A 21 11.56 -15.15 31.02
N PRO A 22 11.61 -14.45 29.89
CA PRO A 22 10.51 -14.40 28.89
C PRO A 22 10.20 -15.77 28.26
N ARG A 23 11.13 -16.74 28.29
CA ARG A 23 10.96 -18.13 27.81
C ARG A 23 10.32 -19.09 28.82
N GLY A 24 9.92 -18.59 30.00
CA GLY A 24 9.29 -19.39 31.05
C GLY A 24 7.77 -19.48 30.88
N ARG A 25 7.06 -19.48 32.03
CA ARG A 25 5.60 -19.70 32.09
C ARG A 25 4.78 -18.74 31.17
N ALA A 26 5.23 -17.51 31.00
CA ALA A 26 4.53 -16.56 30.13
C ALA A 26 4.54 -17.01 28.67
N PHE A 27 5.65 -17.58 28.18
CA PHE A 27 5.75 -18.16 26.84
C PHE A 27 4.87 -19.39 26.68
N GLU A 28 4.90 -20.33 27.64
CA GLU A 28 4.06 -21.53 27.63
C GLU A 28 2.56 -21.19 27.56
N LEU A 29 2.11 -20.24 28.38
CA LEU A 29 0.73 -19.76 28.40
C LEU A 29 0.35 -19.08 27.07
N SER A 30 1.24 -18.25 26.53
CA SER A 30 1.04 -17.57 25.24
C SER A 30 0.97 -18.58 24.09
N GLN A 31 1.87 -19.58 24.06
CA GLN A 31 1.87 -20.66 23.07
C GLN A 31 0.62 -21.54 23.19
N GLY A 32 0.11 -21.73 24.41
CA GLY A 32 -1.15 -22.42 24.66
C GLY A 32 -2.41 -21.64 24.30
N GLY A 33 -2.29 -20.49 23.62
CA GLY A 33 -3.43 -19.69 23.15
C GLY A 33 -4.03 -18.73 24.18
N MET A 34 -3.41 -18.56 25.36
CA MET A 34 -3.93 -17.63 26.37
C MET A 34 -3.80 -16.17 25.91
N GLY A 35 -4.88 -15.39 26.04
CA GLY A 35 -4.93 -13.99 25.66
C GLY A 35 -3.87 -13.13 26.36
N LYS A 36 -3.39 -12.08 25.69
CA LYS A 36 -2.35 -11.14 26.16
C LYS A 36 -2.65 -10.57 27.55
N GLY A 37 -3.92 -10.19 27.83
CA GLY A 37 -4.36 -9.67 29.12
C GLY A 37 -4.26 -10.71 30.24
N ASP A 38 -4.65 -11.96 29.97
CA ASP A 38 -4.62 -13.06 30.95
C ASP A 38 -3.18 -13.49 31.24
N VAL A 39 -2.30 -13.54 30.23
CA VAL A 39 -0.87 -13.78 30.44
C VAL A 39 -0.28 -12.72 31.35
N HIS A 40 -0.61 -11.44 31.09
CA HIS A 40 -0.17 -10.33 31.96
C HIS A 40 -0.68 -10.47 33.39
N ALA A 41 -1.96 -10.71 33.56
CA ALA A 41 -2.57 -10.85 34.90
C ALA A 41 -1.95 -11.99 35.71
N ARG A 42 -1.57 -13.11 35.06
CA ARG A 42 -1.01 -14.30 35.75
C ARG A 42 0.49 -14.25 35.98
N THR A 43 1.23 -13.50 35.18
CA THR A 43 2.70 -13.57 35.15
C THR A 43 3.40 -12.22 35.30
N GLY A 44 2.67 -11.11 35.12
CA GLY A 44 3.25 -9.76 35.07
C GLY A 44 4.01 -9.45 33.76
N HIS A 45 4.05 -10.38 32.79
CA HIS A 45 4.75 -10.20 31.50
C HIS A 45 3.84 -9.56 30.48
N VAL A 46 4.45 -8.84 29.53
CA VAL A 46 3.73 -8.25 28.40
C VAL A 46 4.05 -9.03 27.13
N VAL A 47 3.02 -9.60 26.50
CA VAL A 47 3.14 -10.23 25.18
C VAL A 47 3.14 -9.14 24.12
N GLY A 48 4.26 -8.95 23.47
CA GLY A 48 4.41 -8.00 22.36
C GLY A 48 4.12 -8.60 20.99
N LEU A 49 4.57 -9.86 20.78
CA LEU A 49 4.28 -10.65 19.58
C LEU A 49 3.94 -12.08 20.00
N ARG A 50 2.97 -12.67 19.29
CA ARG A 50 2.54 -14.06 19.46
C ARG A 50 2.35 -14.69 18.10
N ASP A 51 3.13 -15.72 17.80
CA ASP A 51 3.05 -16.54 16.60
C ASP A 51 2.99 -15.72 15.29
N VAL A 52 3.86 -14.70 15.20
CA VAL A 52 3.88 -13.81 14.05
C VAL A 52 4.59 -14.49 12.88
N ASN A 53 3.88 -14.58 11.75
CA ASN A 53 4.35 -15.21 10.52
C ASN A 53 4.04 -14.29 9.33
N PHE A 54 5.06 -13.93 8.54
CA PHE A 54 4.93 -13.26 7.24
C PHE A 54 6.23 -13.33 6.45
N ASP A 55 6.11 -13.12 5.15
CA ASP A 55 7.24 -13.00 4.21
C ASP A 55 7.17 -11.68 3.47
N VAL A 56 8.32 -11.19 2.97
CA VAL A 56 8.42 -9.99 2.13
C VAL A 56 9.30 -10.31 0.94
N LYS A 57 8.81 -10.02 -0.26
CA LYS A 57 9.51 -10.26 -1.52
C LYS A 57 10.45 -9.11 -1.86
N ARG A 58 11.45 -9.39 -2.69
CA ARG A 58 12.37 -8.35 -3.20
C ARG A 58 11.61 -7.32 -4.04
N GLY A 59 11.85 -6.05 -3.75
CA GLY A 59 11.21 -4.92 -4.42
C GLY A 59 9.78 -4.64 -3.98
N GLU A 60 9.24 -5.39 -3.00
CA GLU A 60 7.89 -5.22 -2.46
C GLU A 60 7.84 -4.10 -1.41
N ILE A 61 6.75 -3.35 -1.41
CA ILE A 61 6.33 -2.52 -0.27
C ILE A 61 5.35 -3.33 0.56
N PHE A 62 5.83 -3.90 1.67
CA PHE A 62 5.02 -4.66 2.61
C PHE A 62 4.63 -3.77 3.79
N VAL A 63 3.34 -3.56 4.00
CA VAL A 63 2.83 -2.68 5.05
C VAL A 63 2.35 -3.49 6.24
N ILE A 64 2.80 -3.14 7.45
CA ILE A 64 2.25 -3.66 8.71
C ILE A 64 1.39 -2.58 9.34
N MET A 65 0.10 -2.86 9.51
CA MET A 65 -0.84 -1.94 10.13
C MET A 65 -1.58 -2.53 11.33
N GLY A 66 -2.28 -1.69 12.08
CA GLY A 66 -3.09 -2.06 13.24
C GLY A 66 -3.11 -0.95 14.29
N LEU A 67 -3.96 -1.05 15.30
CA LEU A 67 -4.09 -0.06 16.37
C LEU A 67 -2.82 0.07 17.22
N SER A 68 -2.77 1.13 18.05
CA SER A 68 -1.70 1.29 19.04
C SER A 68 -1.62 0.07 19.96
N GLY A 69 -0.40 -0.43 20.18
CA GLY A 69 -0.18 -1.63 21.01
C GLY A 69 -0.43 -2.97 20.29
N SER A 70 -0.73 -3.01 18.99
CA SER A 70 -0.90 -4.26 18.23
C SER A 70 0.40 -5.02 17.96
N GLY A 71 1.59 -4.45 18.23
CA GLY A 71 2.87 -5.14 18.08
C GLY A 71 3.72 -4.69 16.87
N LYS A 72 3.24 -3.80 16.00
CA LYS A 72 3.93 -3.35 14.77
C LYS A 72 5.38 -2.92 14.96
N SER A 73 5.60 -1.93 15.82
CA SER A 73 6.96 -1.44 16.11
C SER A 73 7.83 -2.51 16.80
N THR A 74 7.23 -3.47 17.48
CA THR A 74 7.95 -4.63 18.02
C THR A 74 8.39 -5.55 16.87
N ALA A 75 7.49 -5.84 15.92
CA ALA A 75 7.78 -6.69 14.76
C ALA A 75 8.94 -6.12 13.91
N ILE A 76 8.86 -4.85 13.49
CA ILE A 76 9.92 -4.25 12.66
C ILE A 76 11.28 -4.22 13.37
N ARG A 77 11.28 -4.01 14.69
CA ARG A 77 12.52 -3.99 15.50
C ARG A 77 13.12 -5.37 15.74
N THR A 78 12.38 -6.45 15.50
CA THR A 78 12.97 -7.80 15.49
C THR A 78 13.71 -8.07 14.17
N VAL A 79 13.31 -7.44 13.06
CA VAL A 79 13.92 -7.63 11.74
C VAL A 79 15.39 -7.18 11.73
N ASN A 80 15.71 -6.06 12.37
CA ASN A 80 17.09 -5.58 12.51
C ASN A 80 17.73 -5.92 13.86
N LYS A 81 17.08 -6.83 14.64
CA LYS A 81 17.50 -7.26 15.99
C LYS A 81 17.77 -6.08 16.93
N LEU A 82 17.02 -4.97 16.82
CA LEU A 82 16.95 -3.97 17.89
C LEU A 82 16.22 -4.53 19.11
N LEU A 83 15.38 -5.54 18.87
CA LEU A 83 14.74 -6.37 19.90
C LEU A 83 15.00 -7.84 19.58
N ASP A 84 15.55 -8.59 20.55
CA ASP A 84 15.64 -10.04 20.44
C ASP A 84 14.25 -10.66 20.49
N THR A 85 14.02 -11.73 19.72
CA THR A 85 12.81 -12.55 19.83
C THR A 85 12.86 -13.42 21.09
N THR A 86 11.71 -13.76 21.64
CA THR A 86 11.63 -14.78 22.68
C THR A 86 11.72 -16.18 22.06
N ASN A 87 11.09 -16.38 20.92
CA ASN A 87 11.15 -17.59 20.10
C ASN A 87 10.92 -17.24 18.63
N GLY A 88 11.18 -18.18 17.71
CA GLY A 88 11.00 -18.04 16.28
C GLY A 88 12.25 -17.55 15.55
N GLN A 89 12.13 -17.39 14.24
CA GLN A 89 13.22 -17.06 13.33
C GLN A 89 12.90 -15.81 12.53
N VAL A 90 13.92 -15.03 12.23
CA VAL A 90 13.85 -13.88 11.31
C VAL A 90 14.95 -14.03 10.28
N MET A 91 14.57 -14.53 9.10
CA MET A 91 15.49 -14.77 8.00
C MET A 91 15.53 -13.55 7.09
N VAL A 92 16.70 -13.01 6.82
CA VAL A 92 16.92 -11.93 5.86
C VAL A 92 18.01 -12.38 4.90
N ASP A 93 17.67 -12.48 3.62
CA ASP A 93 18.58 -12.97 2.58
C ASP A 93 19.26 -14.31 2.95
N GLY A 94 18.49 -15.25 3.48
CA GLY A 94 18.96 -16.57 3.92
C GLY A 94 19.71 -16.60 5.26
N VAL A 95 19.88 -15.45 5.94
CA VAL A 95 20.57 -15.37 7.24
C VAL A 95 19.57 -15.21 8.38
N ASP A 96 19.64 -16.08 9.40
CA ASP A 96 18.85 -15.90 10.62
C ASP A 96 19.43 -14.78 11.49
N VAL A 97 18.80 -13.61 11.43
CA VAL A 97 19.25 -12.40 12.14
C VAL A 97 19.28 -12.60 13.66
N GLN A 98 18.44 -13.48 14.20
CA GLN A 98 18.36 -13.71 15.65
C GLN A 98 19.60 -14.46 16.17
N THR A 99 20.36 -15.13 15.31
CA THR A 99 21.62 -15.82 15.67
C THR A 99 22.85 -14.90 15.62
N LEU A 100 22.76 -13.75 14.94
CA LEU A 100 23.88 -12.82 14.81
C LEU A 100 24.15 -12.09 16.12
N ASP A 101 25.43 -11.83 16.42
CA ASP A 101 25.85 -11.00 17.54
C ASP A 101 27.09 -10.15 17.21
N GLY A 102 27.53 -9.32 18.14
CA GLY A 102 28.77 -8.56 18.06
C GLY A 102 29.00 -7.89 16.71
N THR A 103 30.08 -8.29 16.04
CA THR A 103 30.54 -7.72 14.76
C THR A 103 29.59 -8.06 13.61
N ASP A 104 29.13 -9.31 13.55
CA ASP A 104 28.28 -9.81 12.45
C ASP A 104 26.92 -9.09 12.44
N LEU A 105 26.34 -8.85 13.63
CA LEU A 105 25.11 -8.06 13.76
C LEU A 105 25.33 -6.60 13.34
N GLN A 106 26.51 -6.02 13.67
CA GLN A 106 26.81 -4.66 13.24
C GLN A 106 26.97 -4.57 11.71
N GLU A 107 27.61 -5.56 11.09
CA GLU A 107 27.79 -5.64 9.64
C GLU A 107 26.44 -5.83 8.94
N PHE A 108 25.62 -6.76 9.40
CA PHE A 108 24.23 -6.93 8.94
C PHE A 108 23.45 -5.61 8.96
N ARG A 109 23.43 -4.89 10.08
CA ARG A 109 22.73 -3.60 10.22
C ARG A 109 23.27 -2.51 9.30
N ARG A 110 24.55 -2.54 8.95
CA ARG A 110 25.18 -1.55 8.07
C ARG A 110 24.91 -1.79 6.60
N GLU A 111 24.80 -3.05 6.21
CA GLU A 111 24.77 -3.46 4.81
C GLU A 111 23.37 -3.83 4.35
N MET A 112 22.58 -4.47 5.22
CA MET A 112 21.29 -5.04 4.83
C MET A 112 20.10 -4.14 5.13
N THR A 113 20.20 -3.23 6.13
CA THR A 113 19.02 -2.48 6.58
C THR A 113 19.26 -0.98 6.68
N GLY A 114 18.33 -0.19 6.13
CA GLY A 114 18.19 1.24 6.42
C GLY A 114 16.94 1.47 7.29
N MET A 115 16.98 2.39 8.25
CA MET A 115 15.82 2.66 9.09
C MET A 115 15.44 4.14 9.08
N VAL A 116 14.15 4.40 8.82
CA VAL A 116 13.51 5.71 8.93
C VAL A 116 12.61 5.70 10.18
N PHE A 117 12.77 6.68 11.04
CA PHE A 117 12.10 6.76 12.33
C PHE A 117 10.99 7.81 12.32
N GLN A 118 9.98 7.63 13.15
CA GLN A 118 8.87 8.54 13.37
C GLN A 118 9.32 9.97 13.75
N HIS A 119 10.35 10.13 14.57
CA HIS A 119 10.86 11.41 15.08
C HIS A 119 12.19 11.78 14.42
N PHE A 120 12.31 11.69 13.12
CA PHE A 120 13.46 12.06 12.27
C PHE A 120 14.82 11.50 12.72
N ALA A 121 15.10 11.44 14.01
CA ALA A 121 16.33 10.95 14.65
C ALA A 121 17.61 11.57 14.04
N LEU A 122 17.57 12.86 13.69
CA LEU A 122 18.71 13.58 13.16
C LEU A 122 19.63 14.06 14.29
N PHE A 123 20.94 14.09 14.02
CA PHE A 123 21.93 14.66 14.92
C PHE A 123 21.84 16.19 14.87
N PRO A 124 21.37 16.88 15.92
CA PRO A 124 21.09 18.32 15.87
C PRO A 124 22.35 19.19 15.72
N HIS A 125 23.50 18.67 16.12
CA HIS A 125 24.81 19.33 16.09
C HIS A 125 25.61 19.05 14.81
N ARG A 126 25.00 18.42 13.81
CA ARG A 126 25.63 18.09 12.51
C ARG A 126 24.87 18.74 11.38
N THR A 127 25.58 19.02 10.30
CA THR A 127 24.94 19.46 9.05
C THR A 127 24.09 18.35 8.43
N ILE A 128 23.26 18.71 7.45
CA ILE A 128 22.41 17.74 6.74
C ILE A 128 23.26 16.70 6.01
N ILE A 129 24.29 17.11 5.30
CA ILE A 129 25.22 16.17 4.62
C ILE A 129 25.93 15.25 5.62
N ASP A 130 26.30 15.74 6.80
CA ASP A 130 26.91 14.91 7.84
C ASP A 130 25.90 13.93 8.48
N ASN A 131 24.61 14.28 8.52
CA ASN A 131 23.55 13.38 8.94
C ASN A 131 23.38 12.26 7.92
N VAL A 132 23.23 12.62 6.64
CA VAL A 132 22.99 11.66 5.54
C VAL A 132 24.19 10.75 5.36
N SER A 133 25.42 11.28 5.38
CA SER A 133 26.65 10.50 5.21
C SER A 133 27.06 9.68 6.45
N TYR A 134 26.29 9.75 7.56
CA TYR A 134 26.70 9.13 8.82
C TYR A 134 26.82 7.61 8.75
N GLY A 135 25.88 6.92 8.11
CA GLY A 135 25.92 5.47 7.91
C GLY A 135 27.21 5.04 7.17
N LEU A 136 27.51 5.73 6.08
CA LEU A 136 28.73 5.50 5.28
C LEU A 136 30.03 5.81 6.05
N LYS A 137 29.99 6.79 6.98
CA LYS A 137 31.11 7.05 7.90
C LYS A 137 31.35 5.88 8.84
N VAL A 138 30.27 5.27 9.35
CA VAL A 138 30.37 4.07 10.21
C VAL A 138 30.87 2.86 9.42
N GLN A 139 30.56 2.75 8.13
CA GLN A 139 31.12 1.77 7.19
C GLN A 139 32.59 2.06 6.80
N ARG A 140 33.20 3.13 7.33
CA ARG A 140 34.59 3.56 7.05
C ARG A 140 34.82 3.96 5.59
N ILE A 141 33.79 4.36 4.85
CA ILE A 141 33.92 4.91 3.50
C ILE A 141 34.67 6.25 3.57
N ASN A 142 35.59 6.50 2.64
CA ASN A 142 36.34 7.74 2.61
C ASN A 142 35.44 8.97 2.41
N LYS A 143 35.92 10.14 2.87
CA LYS A 143 35.09 11.36 2.94
C LYS A 143 34.51 11.77 1.58
N GLY A 144 35.28 11.76 0.51
CA GLY A 144 34.82 12.14 -0.83
C GLY A 144 33.66 11.25 -1.30
N LYS A 145 33.86 9.93 -1.29
CA LYS A 145 32.81 8.98 -1.74
C LYS A 145 31.53 9.07 -0.92
N ARG A 146 31.61 9.23 0.41
CA ARG A 146 30.43 9.33 1.24
C ARG A 146 29.69 10.67 1.08
N ASP A 147 30.42 11.78 0.87
CA ASP A 147 29.84 13.09 0.62
C ASP A 147 29.12 13.08 -0.76
N ASP A 148 29.74 12.47 -1.78
CA ASP A 148 29.12 12.27 -3.10
C ASP A 148 27.83 11.41 -3.01
N ALA A 149 27.85 10.31 -2.26
CA ALA A 149 26.68 9.47 -2.05
C ALA A 149 25.57 10.21 -1.27
N ALA A 150 25.96 10.99 -0.26
CA ALA A 150 25.01 11.80 0.50
C ALA A 150 24.36 12.90 -0.35
N LEU A 151 25.12 13.56 -1.23
CA LEU A 151 24.56 14.56 -2.16
C LEU A 151 23.61 13.91 -3.16
N LYS A 152 23.93 12.74 -3.71
CA LYS A 152 23.00 11.98 -4.56
C LYS A 152 21.72 11.64 -3.84
N ALA A 153 21.81 11.13 -2.61
CA ALA A 153 20.62 10.81 -1.81
C ALA A 153 19.79 12.07 -1.46
N LEU A 154 20.45 13.22 -1.22
CA LEU A 154 19.77 14.50 -1.01
C LEU A 154 19.10 15.01 -2.30
N ALA A 155 19.70 14.78 -3.46
CA ALA A 155 19.10 15.14 -4.74
C ALA A 155 17.81 14.35 -5.00
N LEU A 156 17.78 13.03 -4.69
CA LEU A 156 16.58 12.19 -4.80
C LEU A 156 15.38 12.73 -4.01
N VAL A 157 15.63 13.40 -2.88
CA VAL A 157 14.58 13.97 -2.02
C VAL A 157 14.45 15.51 -2.18
N GLY A 158 15.08 16.10 -3.19
CA GLY A 158 14.99 17.53 -3.51
C GLY A 158 15.64 18.46 -2.48
N LEU A 159 16.63 18.01 -1.71
CA LEU A 159 17.27 18.76 -0.62
C LEU A 159 18.77 19.03 -0.81
N GLU A 160 19.33 18.87 -2.02
CA GLU A 160 20.75 19.08 -2.29
C GLU A 160 21.24 20.50 -1.89
N ALA A 161 20.43 21.53 -2.16
CA ALA A 161 20.74 22.91 -1.81
C ALA A 161 20.86 23.17 -0.29
N TYR A 162 20.31 22.27 0.53
CA TYR A 162 20.31 22.39 1.99
C TYR A 162 21.41 21.54 2.66
N ALA A 163 22.34 20.95 1.91
CA ALA A 163 23.36 20.02 2.40
C ALA A 163 24.15 20.57 3.61
N HIS A 164 24.45 21.85 3.61
CA HIS A 164 25.27 22.51 4.65
C HIS A 164 24.45 23.18 5.77
N TYR A 165 23.12 23.07 5.74
CA TYR A 165 22.24 23.57 6.80
C TYR A 165 22.27 22.66 8.03
N SER A 166 21.82 23.16 9.17
CA SER A 166 21.54 22.35 10.35
C SER A 166 20.09 21.88 10.37
N PRO A 167 19.76 20.75 11.05
CA PRO A 167 18.38 20.27 11.14
C PRO A 167 17.37 21.32 11.65
N SER A 168 17.77 22.17 12.59
CA SER A 168 16.92 23.23 13.16
C SER A 168 16.48 24.30 12.17
N GLN A 169 17.11 24.39 11.02
CA GLN A 169 16.76 25.33 9.95
C GLN A 169 15.76 24.77 8.94
N LEU A 170 15.36 23.50 9.11
CA LEU A 170 14.46 22.78 8.20
C LEU A 170 13.07 22.60 8.82
N SER A 171 12.03 22.61 7.99
CA SER A 171 10.69 22.19 8.40
C SER A 171 10.64 20.70 8.76
N GLY A 172 9.58 20.25 9.45
CA GLY A 172 9.40 18.84 9.81
C GLY A 172 9.43 17.92 8.59
N GLY A 173 8.73 18.28 7.50
CA GLY A 173 8.75 17.51 6.25
C GLY A 173 10.15 17.45 5.62
N MET A 174 10.90 18.56 5.63
CA MET A 174 12.29 18.53 5.15
C MET A 174 13.18 17.64 6.04
N GLN A 175 13.01 17.67 7.37
CA GLN A 175 13.76 16.79 8.27
C GLN A 175 13.44 15.32 8.02
N GLN A 176 12.19 14.99 7.67
CA GLN A 176 11.79 13.62 7.30
C GLN A 176 12.46 13.17 6.00
N ARG A 177 12.48 14.04 4.98
CA ARG A 177 13.23 13.78 3.73
C ARG A 177 14.73 13.54 3.99
N VAL A 178 15.34 14.28 4.90
CA VAL A 178 16.73 14.04 5.33
C VAL A 178 16.86 12.66 5.99
N GLY A 179 15.89 12.23 6.81
CA GLY A 179 15.84 10.90 7.40
C GLY A 179 15.77 9.80 6.34
N LEU A 180 14.95 10.00 5.31
CA LEU A 180 14.85 9.10 4.15
C LEU A 180 16.17 9.07 3.34
N ALA A 181 16.71 10.23 3.00
CA ALA A 181 18.00 10.34 2.30
C ALA A 181 19.14 9.64 3.07
N ARG A 182 19.17 9.76 4.41
CA ARG A 182 20.15 9.06 5.25
C ARG A 182 20.01 7.54 5.16
N ALA A 183 18.78 7.01 5.11
CA ALA A 183 18.54 5.58 4.96
C ALA A 183 18.94 5.09 3.55
N LEU A 184 18.64 5.89 2.52
CA LEU A 184 18.97 5.58 1.12
C LEU A 184 20.48 5.69 0.80
N ALA A 185 21.19 6.61 1.44
CA ALA A 185 22.62 6.90 1.12
C ALA A 185 23.53 5.68 1.27
N ALA A 186 23.19 4.74 2.17
CA ALA A 186 23.92 3.49 2.39
C ALA A 186 23.53 2.40 1.39
N ASP A 187 22.54 2.64 0.53
CA ASP A 187 22.01 1.74 -0.49
C ASP A 187 21.62 0.33 0.03
N PRO A 188 20.90 0.23 1.16
CA PRO A 188 20.54 -1.06 1.74
C PRO A 188 19.49 -1.79 0.89
N PRO A 189 19.48 -3.15 0.89
CA PRO A 189 18.43 -3.95 0.26
C PRO A 189 17.04 -3.75 0.86
N ILE A 190 16.95 -3.47 2.19
CA ILE A 190 15.69 -3.30 2.92
C ILE A 190 15.64 -1.95 3.61
N LEU A 191 14.53 -1.23 3.41
CA LEU A 191 14.19 -0.03 4.17
C LEU A 191 13.12 -0.38 5.22
N LEU A 192 13.41 -0.10 6.48
CA LEU A 192 12.51 -0.27 7.61
C LEU A 192 11.93 1.12 7.98
N MET A 193 10.62 1.30 7.87
CA MET A 193 9.94 2.57 8.13
C MET A 193 8.96 2.44 9.29
N ASP A 194 9.31 2.96 10.48
CA ASP A 194 8.48 2.89 11.69
C ASP A 194 7.68 4.19 11.82
N GLU A 195 6.43 4.19 11.33
CA GLU A 195 5.50 5.35 11.31
C GLU A 195 6.14 6.61 10.73
N ALA A 196 6.86 6.47 9.62
CA ALA A 196 7.74 7.49 9.07
C ALA A 196 7.04 8.83 8.76
N PHE A 197 5.74 8.83 8.45
CA PHE A 197 5.01 10.03 8.05
C PHE A 197 3.97 10.51 9.07
N SER A 198 3.82 9.82 10.22
CA SER A 198 2.77 10.13 11.22
C SER A 198 2.92 11.51 11.86
N ALA A 199 4.14 12.04 11.97
CA ALA A 199 4.42 13.35 12.56
C ALA A 199 4.21 14.55 11.59
N LEU A 200 3.83 14.27 10.32
CA LEU A 200 3.62 15.29 9.29
C LEU A 200 2.15 15.69 9.20
N ASP A 201 1.91 16.96 8.80
CA ASP A 201 0.55 17.38 8.45
C ASP A 201 0.03 16.63 7.21
N PRO A 202 -1.31 16.54 7.02
CA PRO A 202 -1.89 15.68 6.00
C PRO A 202 -1.43 15.97 4.56
N LEU A 203 -1.20 17.27 4.23
CA LEU A 203 -0.78 17.67 2.89
C LEU A 203 0.66 17.22 2.60
N ILE A 204 1.57 17.51 3.54
CA ILE A 204 2.98 17.12 3.41
C ILE A 204 3.14 15.60 3.46
N ARG A 205 2.34 14.92 4.31
CA ARG A 205 2.31 13.45 4.37
C ARG A 205 2.00 12.85 3.00
N ARG A 206 0.95 13.33 2.34
CA ARG A 206 0.55 12.86 1.01
C ARG A 206 1.66 13.07 -0.03
N GLN A 207 2.26 14.25 -0.03
CA GLN A 207 3.38 14.56 -0.92
C GLN A 207 4.58 13.63 -0.67
N MET A 208 4.90 13.33 0.61
CA MET A 208 5.99 12.41 0.97
C MET A 208 5.72 10.97 0.56
N GLN A 209 4.46 10.54 0.60
CA GLN A 209 4.06 9.23 0.09
C GLN A 209 4.27 9.12 -1.42
N ASP A 210 3.84 10.13 -2.19
CA ASP A 210 4.04 10.18 -3.64
C ASP A 210 5.52 10.13 -3.99
N GLU A 211 6.34 10.97 -3.37
CA GLU A 211 7.79 10.97 -3.56
C GLU A 211 8.45 9.63 -3.19
N MET A 212 7.97 8.96 -2.14
CA MET A 212 8.48 7.64 -1.77
C MET A 212 8.12 6.60 -2.84
N MET A 213 6.90 6.64 -3.38
CA MET A 213 6.48 5.74 -4.47
C MET A 213 7.30 5.97 -5.74
N ASP A 214 7.58 7.23 -6.11
CA ASP A 214 8.44 7.58 -7.23
C ASP A 214 9.87 7.02 -7.05
N ILE A 215 10.45 7.22 -5.85
CA ILE A 215 11.77 6.67 -5.49
C ILE A 215 11.75 5.13 -5.52
N GLN A 216 10.67 4.51 -5.06
CA GLN A 216 10.54 3.04 -5.09
C GLN A 216 10.46 2.52 -6.52
N ALA A 217 9.71 3.17 -7.40
CA ALA A 217 9.61 2.81 -8.82
C ALA A 217 10.97 2.92 -9.53
N GLU A 218 11.83 3.87 -9.13
CA GLU A 218 13.17 4.04 -9.70
C GLU A 218 14.20 3.05 -9.12
N LEU A 219 14.19 2.85 -7.80
CA LEU A 219 15.25 2.11 -7.09
C LEU A 219 14.90 0.64 -6.80
N HIS A 220 13.63 0.24 -6.94
CA HIS A 220 13.12 -1.11 -6.66
C HIS A 220 13.56 -1.66 -5.28
N LYS A 221 13.56 -0.82 -4.23
CA LYS A 221 13.91 -1.22 -2.87
C LYS A 221 12.80 -2.00 -2.21
N THR A 222 13.17 -2.97 -1.38
CA THR A 222 12.21 -3.64 -0.51
C THR A 222 11.93 -2.75 0.70
N ILE A 223 10.66 -2.49 0.98
CA ILE A 223 10.23 -1.60 2.05
C ILE A 223 9.33 -2.36 3.02
N LEU A 224 9.69 -2.38 4.30
CA LEU A 224 8.81 -2.79 5.39
C LEU A 224 8.31 -1.52 6.08
N PHE A 225 7.04 -1.19 5.87
CA PHE A 225 6.43 0.06 6.29
C PHE A 225 5.42 -0.16 7.42
N ILE A 226 5.49 0.62 8.48
CA ILE A 226 4.51 0.60 9.57
C ILE A 226 3.67 1.86 9.54
N THR A 227 2.35 1.66 9.62
CA THR A 227 1.38 2.74 9.83
C THR A 227 0.23 2.29 10.73
N HIS A 228 -0.53 3.25 11.23
CA HIS A 228 -1.84 3.04 11.85
C HIS A 228 -2.98 3.59 10.98
N ASP A 229 -2.67 4.17 9.82
CA ASP A 229 -3.61 4.75 8.86
C ASP A 229 -3.86 3.76 7.72
N LEU A 230 -5.10 3.25 7.62
CA LEU A 230 -5.47 2.28 6.61
C LEU A 230 -5.39 2.87 5.20
N ASN A 231 -5.80 4.13 5.01
CA ASN A 231 -5.72 4.77 3.69
C ASN A 231 -4.25 4.86 3.21
N GLU A 232 -3.32 5.10 4.14
CA GLU A 232 -1.89 5.06 3.84
C GLU A 232 -1.44 3.66 3.44
N ALA A 233 -1.84 2.64 4.21
CA ALA A 233 -1.50 1.24 3.95
C ALA A 233 -1.99 0.76 2.58
N LEU A 234 -3.25 1.04 2.26
CA LEU A 234 -3.87 0.63 1.00
C LEU A 234 -3.33 1.38 -0.22
N ARG A 235 -2.85 2.63 0.00
CA ARG A 235 -2.31 3.45 -1.09
C ARG A 235 -0.92 3.04 -1.53
N ILE A 236 -0.05 2.68 -0.57
CA ILE A 236 1.39 2.50 -0.84
C ILE A 236 1.82 1.03 -0.82
N GLY A 237 1.05 0.14 -0.19
CA GLY A 237 1.42 -1.26 0.00
C GLY A 237 1.07 -2.13 -1.19
N ASP A 238 2.02 -2.97 -1.64
CA ASP A 238 1.72 -4.09 -2.53
C ASP A 238 0.96 -5.19 -1.77
N ARG A 239 1.33 -5.41 -0.50
CA ARG A 239 0.62 -6.27 0.46
C ARG A 239 0.53 -5.59 1.82
N VAL A 240 -0.59 -5.81 2.50
CA VAL A 240 -0.89 -5.27 3.83
C VAL A 240 -1.07 -6.40 4.82
N CYS A 241 -0.36 -6.30 5.95
CA CYS A 241 -0.47 -7.20 7.11
C CYS A 241 -1.17 -6.46 8.24
N ILE A 242 -2.36 -6.90 8.59
CA ILE A 242 -3.14 -6.34 9.71
C ILE A 242 -2.81 -7.09 10.99
N MET A 243 -2.38 -6.35 12.02
CA MET A 243 -2.04 -6.91 13.32
C MET A 243 -3.02 -6.47 14.43
N LYS A 244 -3.38 -7.42 15.30
CA LYS A 244 -4.13 -7.19 16.53
C LYS A 244 -3.49 -7.96 17.68
N ASP A 245 -3.32 -7.32 18.83
CA ASP A 245 -2.85 -7.96 20.08
C ASP A 245 -1.56 -8.78 19.98
N GLY A 246 -0.67 -8.42 19.06
CA GLY A 246 0.61 -9.09 18.83
C GLY A 246 0.53 -10.24 17.84
N GLU A 247 -0.58 -10.43 17.15
CA GLU A 247 -0.82 -11.47 16.16
C GLU A 247 -1.11 -10.88 14.79
N VAL A 248 -0.84 -11.65 13.74
CA VAL A 248 -1.28 -11.36 12.38
C VAL A 248 -2.74 -11.82 12.24
N VAL A 249 -3.63 -10.91 11.83
CA VAL A 249 -5.05 -11.20 11.60
C VAL A 249 -5.32 -11.53 10.14
N GLN A 250 -4.73 -10.74 9.23
CA GLN A 250 -4.86 -10.94 7.79
C GLN A 250 -3.63 -10.40 7.07
N ILE A 251 -3.25 -11.04 5.97
CA ILE A 251 -2.30 -10.53 4.98
C ILE A 251 -2.98 -10.66 3.61
N GLY A 252 -2.96 -9.61 2.83
CA GLY A 252 -3.52 -9.60 1.47
C GLY A 252 -3.09 -8.36 0.69
N THR A 253 -3.47 -8.31 -0.57
CA THR A 253 -3.40 -7.09 -1.37
C THR A 253 -4.38 -6.05 -0.84
N PRO A 254 -4.23 -4.75 -1.17
CA PRO A 254 -5.22 -3.73 -0.83
C PRO A 254 -6.66 -4.13 -1.19
N ASP A 255 -6.85 -4.71 -2.37
CA ASP A 255 -8.15 -5.18 -2.84
C ASP A 255 -8.69 -6.34 -1.99
N GLU A 256 -7.90 -7.38 -1.71
CA GLU A 256 -8.30 -8.49 -0.84
C GLU A 256 -8.69 -8.02 0.57
N ILE A 257 -7.97 -7.04 1.13
CA ILE A 257 -8.29 -6.47 2.45
C ILE A 257 -9.65 -5.75 2.44
N LEU A 258 -9.99 -5.06 1.36
CA LEU A 258 -11.24 -4.32 1.23
C LEU A 258 -12.43 -5.22 0.92
N THR A 259 -12.24 -6.18 0.00
CA THR A 259 -13.35 -6.98 -0.55
C THR A 259 -13.59 -8.27 0.21
N GLU A 260 -12.55 -8.80 0.89
CA GLU A 260 -12.58 -10.09 1.59
C GLU A 260 -12.03 -9.97 3.04
N PRO A 261 -12.62 -9.12 3.91
CA PRO A 261 -12.15 -9.00 5.29
C PRO A 261 -12.28 -10.34 6.03
N ALA A 262 -11.16 -10.87 6.54
CA ALA A 262 -11.11 -12.19 7.17
C ALA A 262 -11.83 -12.24 8.55
N THR A 263 -12.03 -11.11 9.19
CA THR A 263 -12.66 -11.01 10.53
C THR A 263 -13.45 -9.71 10.65
N GLY A 264 -14.42 -9.67 11.60
CA GLY A 264 -15.14 -8.42 11.94
C GLY A 264 -14.20 -7.28 12.33
N TYR A 265 -13.05 -7.58 12.94
CA TYR A 265 -12.04 -6.56 13.26
C TYR A 265 -11.44 -5.90 12.00
N VAL A 266 -11.20 -6.66 10.94
CA VAL A 266 -10.74 -6.10 9.67
C VAL A 266 -11.86 -5.34 8.98
N ALA A 267 -13.10 -5.87 9.03
CA ALA A 267 -14.29 -5.21 8.49
C ALA A 267 -14.52 -3.82 9.11
N GLU A 268 -14.35 -3.68 10.44
CA GLU A 268 -14.40 -2.37 11.12
C GLU A 268 -13.35 -1.38 10.59
N PHE A 269 -12.14 -1.86 10.23
CA PHE A 269 -11.12 -0.98 9.65
C PHE A 269 -11.47 -0.48 8.26
N VAL A 270 -12.07 -1.33 7.42
CA VAL A 270 -12.38 -0.98 6.03
C VAL A 270 -13.67 -0.18 5.89
N GLN A 271 -14.51 -0.16 6.92
CA GLN A 271 -15.78 0.55 6.93
C GLN A 271 -15.66 2.06 6.63
N ASP A 272 -14.63 2.70 7.19
CA ASP A 272 -14.39 4.14 7.02
C ASP A 272 -13.52 4.50 5.79
N VAL A 273 -13.16 3.50 4.97
CA VAL A 273 -12.33 3.74 3.78
C VAL A 273 -13.18 4.22 2.61
N ASP A 274 -12.73 5.29 1.98
CA ASP A 274 -13.25 5.66 0.66
C ASP A 274 -12.76 4.66 -0.39
N GLN A 275 -13.54 3.60 -0.56
CA GLN A 275 -13.24 2.46 -1.45
C GLN A 275 -12.98 2.90 -2.88
N GLY A 276 -13.63 3.98 -3.31
CA GLY A 276 -13.39 4.55 -4.63
C GLY A 276 -11.96 5.01 -4.89
N ARG A 277 -11.13 5.12 -3.84
CA ARG A 277 -9.69 5.48 -3.97
C ARG A 277 -8.77 4.29 -4.14
N VAL A 278 -9.28 3.09 -3.96
CA VAL A 278 -8.48 1.86 -4.00
C VAL A 278 -8.91 0.99 -5.16
N ILE A 279 -10.21 0.77 -5.34
CA ILE A 279 -10.76 -0.05 -6.42
C ILE A 279 -10.46 0.60 -7.77
N GLN A 280 -9.82 -0.15 -8.66
CA GLN A 280 -9.50 0.29 -10.01
C GLN A 280 -10.59 -0.09 -11.00
N VAL A 281 -10.71 0.67 -12.07
CA VAL A 281 -11.76 0.48 -13.09
C VAL A 281 -11.72 -0.92 -13.71
N HIS A 282 -10.52 -1.51 -13.88
CA HIS A 282 -10.39 -2.84 -14.49
C HIS A 282 -11.00 -3.97 -13.65
N GLU A 283 -11.20 -3.78 -12.34
CA GLU A 283 -11.77 -4.78 -11.45
C GLU A 283 -13.30 -4.91 -11.60
N ILE A 284 -13.96 -3.82 -12.04
CA ILE A 284 -15.43 -3.78 -12.17
C ILE A 284 -15.91 -3.48 -13.59
N MET A 285 -15.01 -3.21 -14.55
CA MET A 285 -15.39 -3.06 -15.95
C MET A 285 -15.89 -4.40 -16.52
N VAL A 286 -16.77 -4.32 -17.49
CA VAL A 286 -17.26 -5.49 -18.23
C VAL A 286 -16.68 -5.52 -19.64
N ASP A 287 -16.70 -6.71 -20.24
CA ASP A 287 -16.28 -6.88 -21.63
C ASP A 287 -16.98 -5.88 -22.56
N PRO A 288 -16.23 -5.16 -23.40
CA PRO A 288 -16.81 -4.26 -24.36
C PRO A 288 -17.59 -5.07 -25.40
N LYS A 289 -18.88 -4.78 -25.53
CA LYS A 289 -19.70 -5.32 -26.61
C LYS A 289 -20.09 -4.13 -27.50
N PRO A 290 -19.21 -3.73 -28.44
CA PRO A 290 -19.44 -2.53 -29.25
C PRO A 290 -20.62 -2.74 -30.20
N THR A 291 -21.31 -1.65 -30.48
CA THR A 291 -22.34 -1.61 -31.52
C THR A 291 -21.66 -1.42 -32.89
N ALA A 292 -22.00 -2.26 -33.86
CA ALA A 292 -21.49 -2.10 -35.22
C ALA A 292 -22.02 -0.79 -35.83
N ALA A 293 -21.13 -0.01 -36.44
CA ALA A 293 -21.48 1.31 -37.03
C ALA A 293 -22.56 1.26 -38.13
N ASN A 294 -22.70 0.12 -38.79
CA ASN A 294 -23.70 -0.13 -39.80
C ASN A 294 -24.91 -0.92 -39.34
N ALA A 295 -25.05 -1.18 -38.03
CA ALA A 295 -26.22 -1.89 -37.48
C ALA A 295 -27.50 -1.06 -37.63
N GLY A 296 -28.62 -1.76 -37.79
CA GLY A 296 -29.94 -1.14 -37.67
C GLY A 296 -30.21 -0.71 -36.21
N LEU A 297 -30.91 0.42 -35.99
CA LEU A 297 -31.19 0.92 -34.64
C LEU A 297 -31.88 -0.11 -33.75
N GLY A 298 -32.85 -0.86 -34.30
CA GLY A 298 -33.55 -1.92 -33.58
C GLY A 298 -32.65 -3.10 -33.21
N GLU A 299 -31.72 -3.47 -34.09
CA GLU A 299 -30.73 -4.50 -33.81
C GLU A 299 -29.76 -4.06 -32.73
N ALA A 300 -29.27 -2.81 -32.82
CA ALA A 300 -28.38 -2.21 -31.82
C ALA A 300 -29.04 -2.12 -30.43
N LEU A 301 -30.31 -1.75 -30.34
CA LEU A 301 -31.06 -1.72 -29.09
C LEU A 301 -31.24 -3.13 -28.50
N ASN A 302 -31.59 -4.12 -29.31
CA ASN A 302 -31.70 -5.51 -28.86
C ASN A 302 -30.35 -6.06 -28.35
N ALA A 303 -29.25 -5.72 -29.01
CA ALA A 303 -27.89 -6.11 -28.60
C ALA A 303 -27.43 -5.39 -27.31
N LEU A 304 -27.99 -4.23 -27.00
CA LEU A 304 -27.67 -3.47 -25.80
C LEU A 304 -28.13 -4.21 -24.54
N GLY A 305 -29.31 -4.85 -24.56
CA GLY A 305 -29.91 -5.54 -23.40
C GLY A 305 -30.11 -4.59 -22.23
N ASP A 306 -29.71 -5.02 -21.02
CA ASP A 306 -29.84 -4.26 -19.78
C ASP A 306 -28.71 -3.25 -19.52
N ARG A 307 -27.74 -3.10 -20.42
CA ARG A 307 -26.60 -2.20 -20.26
C ARG A 307 -27.02 -0.73 -20.39
N ALA A 308 -26.33 0.16 -19.65
CA ALA A 308 -26.58 1.61 -19.74
C ALA A 308 -26.28 2.15 -21.14
N GLY A 309 -25.32 1.56 -21.84
CA GLY A 309 -24.99 1.92 -23.20
C GLY A 309 -23.93 1.02 -23.85
N SER A 310 -23.69 1.25 -25.14
CA SER A 310 -22.68 0.56 -25.96
C SER A 310 -21.96 1.56 -26.84
N PHE A 311 -20.67 1.36 -27.07
CA PHE A 311 -19.83 2.24 -27.88
C PHE A 311 -19.83 1.81 -29.35
N VAL A 312 -19.83 2.79 -30.24
CA VAL A 312 -19.58 2.59 -31.68
C VAL A 312 -18.09 2.90 -31.90
N LEU A 313 -17.42 2.01 -32.60
CA LEU A 313 -15.98 2.10 -32.84
C LEU A 313 -15.68 2.56 -34.27
N ASP A 314 -14.51 3.21 -34.44
CA ASP A 314 -13.90 3.42 -35.71
C ASP A 314 -13.18 2.19 -36.29
N ALA A 315 -12.50 2.32 -37.40
CA ALA A 315 -11.76 1.24 -38.05
C ALA A 315 -10.53 0.77 -37.25
N ASP A 316 -10.03 1.63 -36.35
CA ASP A 316 -8.87 1.34 -35.48
C ASP A 316 -9.27 0.76 -34.12
N GLY A 317 -10.59 0.58 -33.86
CA GLY A 317 -11.12 0.05 -32.62
C GLY A 317 -11.27 1.08 -31.51
N LYS A 318 -11.22 2.38 -31.82
CA LYS A 318 -11.39 3.46 -30.87
C LYS A 318 -12.87 3.87 -30.75
N PRO A 319 -13.36 4.17 -29.53
CA PRO A 319 -14.75 4.61 -29.37
C PRO A 319 -14.93 6.02 -29.94
N VAL A 320 -15.93 6.20 -30.82
CA VAL A 320 -16.25 7.49 -31.46
C VAL A 320 -17.59 8.05 -31.01
N SER A 321 -18.50 7.19 -30.58
CA SER A 321 -19.80 7.60 -30.04
C SER A 321 -20.39 6.52 -29.14
N VAL A 322 -21.41 6.88 -28.37
CA VAL A 322 -22.13 6.01 -27.44
C VAL A 322 -23.62 5.98 -27.76
N LEU A 323 -24.20 4.79 -27.83
CA LEU A 323 -25.64 4.56 -27.87
C LEU A 323 -26.14 4.27 -26.45
N THR A 324 -27.10 5.03 -25.95
CA THR A 324 -27.83 4.70 -24.70
C THR A 324 -29.21 4.12 -25.02
N ALA A 325 -29.77 3.33 -24.08
CA ALA A 325 -31.14 2.81 -24.24
C ALA A 325 -32.15 3.94 -24.39
N GLY A 326 -32.03 5.01 -23.60
CA GLY A 326 -32.94 6.15 -23.63
C GLY A 326 -32.96 6.88 -24.97
N ASP A 327 -31.78 7.17 -25.52
CA ASP A 327 -31.66 7.87 -26.81
C ASP A 327 -32.11 6.98 -27.97
N GLY A 328 -31.74 5.68 -27.93
CA GLY A 328 -32.18 4.74 -28.95
C GLY A 328 -33.68 4.54 -28.99
N ILE A 329 -34.38 4.39 -27.83
CA ILE A 329 -35.82 4.28 -27.76
C ILE A 329 -36.51 5.57 -28.27
N ARG A 330 -36.02 6.73 -27.86
CA ARG A 330 -36.53 8.03 -28.29
C ARG A 330 -36.45 8.20 -29.80
N VAL A 331 -35.31 7.88 -30.41
CA VAL A 331 -35.06 8.04 -31.86
C VAL A 331 -35.81 6.98 -32.67
N SER A 332 -35.91 5.74 -32.15
CA SER A 332 -36.75 4.69 -32.78
C SER A 332 -38.23 5.08 -32.83
N GLY A 333 -38.76 5.76 -31.81
CA GLY A 333 -40.17 6.22 -31.77
C GLY A 333 -40.51 7.24 -32.83
N ILE A 334 -39.51 7.94 -33.41
CA ILE A 334 -39.72 8.92 -34.50
C ILE A 334 -39.21 8.39 -35.83
N GLY A 335 -38.84 7.10 -35.95
CA GLY A 335 -38.36 6.46 -37.19
C GLY A 335 -36.94 6.87 -37.60
N GLY A 336 -36.13 7.35 -36.65
CA GLY A 336 -34.73 7.75 -36.93
C GLY A 336 -33.76 6.57 -37.01
N SER A 337 -32.53 6.87 -37.39
CA SER A 337 -31.42 5.90 -37.60
C SER A 337 -30.55 5.78 -36.36
N LEU A 338 -29.61 4.81 -36.36
CA LEU A 338 -28.56 4.68 -35.33
C LEU A 338 -27.73 5.98 -35.23
N HIS A 339 -27.39 6.60 -36.37
CA HIS A 339 -26.61 7.83 -36.40
C HIS A 339 -27.30 8.98 -35.63
N ASP A 340 -28.64 9.06 -35.68
CA ASP A 340 -29.40 10.06 -34.95
C ASP A 340 -29.53 9.78 -33.44
N ALA A 341 -29.24 8.53 -33.01
CA ALA A 341 -29.39 8.05 -31.65
C ALA A 341 -28.09 8.04 -30.84
N VAL A 342 -26.94 8.15 -31.50
CA VAL A 342 -25.63 8.12 -30.80
C VAL A 342 -25.18 9.51 -30.38
N ARG A 343 -24.41 9.58 -29.29
CA ARG A 343 -23.78 10.78 -28.76
C ARG A 343 -22.28 10.71 -28.92
N THR A 344 -21.64 11.86 -29.10
CA THR A 344 -20.18 12.00 -29.15
C THR A 344 -19.60 12.51 -27.83
N ASP A 345 -20.43 12.96 -26.90
CA ASP A 345 -20.06 13.45 -25.56
C ASP A 345 -20.06 12.29 -24.55
N PHE A 346 -19.01 11.49 -24.53
CA PHE A 346 -18.80 10.44 -23.54
C PHE A 346 -17.42 10.60 -22.86
N HIS A 347 -17.23 9.93 -21.75
CA HIS A 347 -15.93 9.89 -21.05
C HIS A 347 -15.15 8.62 -21.37
N SER A 348 -13.82 8.73 -21.38
CA SER A 348 -12.91 7.59 -21.44
C SER A 348 -11.88 7.66 -20.29
N CYS A 349 -11.41 6.51 -19.86
CA CYS A 349 -10.34 6.35 -18.88
C CYS A 349 -9.48 5.13 -19.25
N THR A 350 -8.35 4.94 -18.55
CA THR A 350 -7.56 3.70 -18.64
C THR A 350 -7.99 2.70 -17.56
N PRO A 351 -7.64 1.41 -17.70
CA PRO A 351 -8.00 0.36 -16.73
C PRO A 351 -7.50 0.61 -15.31
N GLU A 352 -6.36 1.30 -15.16
CA GLU A 352 -5.66 1.53 -13.89
C GLU A 352 -6.20 2.73 -13.09
N VAL A 353 -7.13 3.50 -13.67
CA VAL A 353 -7.75 4.65 -12.99
C VAL A 353 -8.64 4.17 -11.85
N THR A 354 -8.61 4.86 -10.71
CA THR A 354 -9.46 4.54 -9.54
C THR A 354 -10.89 5.05 -9.71
N LEU A 355 -11.85 4.42 -9.01
CA LEU A 355 -13.27 4.76 -9.18
C LEU A 355 -13.59 6.21 -8.82
N ASN A 356 -12.92 6.80 -7.82
CA ASN A 356 -13.15 8.18 -7.44
C ASN A 356 -12.82 9.18 -8.54
N GLU A 357 -11.90 8.85 -9.43
CA GLU A 357 -11.54 9.70 -10.58
C GLU A 357 -12.63 9.71 -11.65
N VAL A 358 -13.43 8.67 -11.72
CA VAL A 358 -14.52 8.54 -12.70
C VAL A 358 -15.92 8.84 -12.13
N TYR A 359 -16.08 9.07 -10.80
CA TYR A 359 -17.39 9.37 -10.18
C TYR A 359 -18.11 10.55 -10.83
N ALA A 360 -17.40 11.63 -11.11
CA ALA A 360 -18.01 12.82 -11.75
C ALA A 360 -18.52 12.51 -13.16
N ALA A 361 -17.85 11.61 -13.89
CA ALA A 361 -18.27 11.14 -15.19
C ALA A 361 -19.46 10.16 -15.09
N ALA A 362 -19.37 9.19 -14.17
CA ALA A 362 -20.46 8.24 -13.90
C ALA A 362 -21.74 8.92 -13.44
N GLY A 363 -21.65 10.01 -12.66
CA GLY A 363 -22.78 10.82 -12.22
C GLY A 363 -23.62 11.42 -13.34
N LYS A 364 -23.12 11.46 -14.59
CA LYS A 364 -23.88 11.86 -15.78
C LYS A 364 -24.80 10.74 -16.30
N GLY A 365 -24.72 9.53 -15.74
CA GLY A 365 -25.52 8.38 -16.14
C GLY A 365 -25.16 7.77 -17.48
N LEU A 366 -24.02 8.13 -18.05
CA LEU A 366 -23.48 7.58 -19.29
C LEU A 366 -22.42 6.51 -18.98
N PRO A 367 -22.31 5.44 -19.80
CA PRO A 367 -21.22 4.50 -19.66
C PRO A 367 -19.87 5.17 -19.97
N ILE A 368 -18.81 4.69 -19.35
CA ILE A 368 -17.45 5.19 -19.51
C ILE A 368 -16.68 4.19 -20.37
N ALA A 369 -16.01 4.67 -21.42
CA ALA A 369 -15.16 3.85 -22.27
C ALA A 369 -13.83 3.58 -21.57
N VAL A 370 -13.50 2.31 -21.34
CA VAL A 370 -12.19 1.93 -20.81
C VAL A 370 -11.29 1.60 -22.00
N CYS A 371 -10.21 2.35 -22.14
CA CYS A 371 -9.32 2.28 -23.31
C CYS A 371 -7.89 1.93 -22.89
N ASP A 372 -7.19 1.19 -23.74
CA ASP A 372 -5.76 0.96 -23.60
C ASP A 372 -4.93 2.22 -23.93
N THR A 373 -3.61 2.10 -23.85
CA THR A 373 -2.65 3.17 -24.14
C THR A 373 -2.69 3.65 -25.61
N ASP A 374 -3.19 2.81 -26.53
CA ASP A 374 -3.39 3.15 -27.95
C ASP A 374 -4.76 3.80 -28.21
N GLY A 375 -5.60 3.90 -27.17
CA GLY A 375 -6.97 4.45 -27.21
C GLY A 375 -8.01 3.46 -27.73
N LYS A 376 -7.70 2.16 -27.83
CA LYS A 376 -8.65 1.12 -28.22
C LYS A 376 -9.53 0.72 -27.05
N LEU A 377 -10.80 0.45 -27.31
CA LEU A 377 -11.76 0.02 -26.32
C LEU A 377 -11.43 -1.38 -25.80
N VAL A 378 -11.11 -1.49 -24.50
CA VAL A 378 -10.82 -2.75 -23.79
C VAL A 378 -11.88 -3.11 -22.75
N GLY A 379 -12.71 -2.16 -22.34
CA GLY A 379 -13.77 -2.36 -21.36
C GLY A 379 -14.90 -1.33 -21.46
N ASN A 380 -16.01 -1.65 -20.79
CA ASN A 380 -17.13 -0.76 -20.59
C ASN A 380 -17.43 -0.67 -19.11
N LEU A 381 -17.40 0.52 -18.53
CA LEU A 381 -17.80 0.77 -17.15
C LEU A 381 -19.21 1.36 -17.11
N ASP A 382 -20.16 0.56 -16.65
CA ASP A 382 -21.56 0.99 -16.42
C ASP A 382 -21.63 1.67 -15.05
N PRO A 383 -22.18 2.89 -14.93
CA PRO A 383 -22.38 3.55 -13.63
C PRO A 383 -23.07 2.70 -12.57
N ARG A 384 -23.94 1.75 -12.97
CA ARG A 384 -24.63 0.84 -12.05
C ARG A 384 -23.68 -0.14 -11.38
N HIS A 385 -22.66 -0.63 -12.10
CA HIS A 385 -21.67 -1.54 -11.51
C HIS A 385 -20.84 -0.85 -10.40
N ILE A 386 -20.59 0.46 -10.54
CA ILE A 386 -19.95 1.24 -9.47
C ILE A 386 -20.83 1.22 -8.22
N MET A 387 -22.15 1.47 -8.36
CA MET A 387 -23.08 1.47 -7.23
C MET A 387 -23.29 0.08 -6.63
N GLU A 388 -23.31 -0.96 -7.46
CA GLU A 388 -23.44 -2.36 -7.01
C GLU A 388 -22.20 -2.78 -6.20
N GLU A 389 -21.00 -2.42 -6.65
CA GLU A 389 -19.75 -2.77 -5.95
C GLU A 389 -19.67 -2.06 -4.60
N MET A 390 -19.97 -0.76 -4.56
CA MET A 390 -20.02 -0.01 -3.29
C MET A 390 -21.05 -0.60 -2.33
N GLY A 391 -22.24 -0.99 -2.80
CA GLY A 391 -23.28 -1.61 -1.97
C GLY A 391 -22.94 -3.04 -1.54
N ARG A 392 -22.13 -3.78 -2.32
CA ARG A 392 -21.67 -5.12 -1.97
C ARG A 392 -20.78 -5.09 -0.73
N VAL A 393 -19.86 -4.16 -0.66
CA VAL A 393 -18.96 -4.04 0.48
C VAL A 393 -19.68 -3.55 1.73
N GLU A 394 -20.62 -2.59 1.63
CA GLU A 394 -21.48 -2.21 2.76
C GLU A 394 -22.27 -3.41 3.31
N SER A 395 -22.81 -4.27 2.44
CA SER A 395 -23.55 -5.46 2.87
C SER A 395 -22.70 -6.53 3.54
N LEU A 396 -21.42 -6.66 3.19
CA LEU A 396 -20.48 -7.55 3.86
C LEU A 396 -20.22 -7.09 5.30
N ILE A 397 -20.05 -5.78 5.51
CA ILE A 397 -19.83 -5.18 6.83
C ILE A 397 -21.06 -5.42 7.73
N ASP A 398 -22.26 -5.14 7.24
CA ASP A 398 -23.52 -5.38 7.97
C ASP A 398 -23.71 -6.84 8.39
N ASN A 399 -23.28 -7.80 7.59
CA ASN A 399 -23.36 -9.22 7.90
C ASN A 399 -22.37 -9.61 9.02
N PHE A 400 -21.16 -9.09 9.03
CA PHE A 400 -20.20 -9.33 10.13
C PHE A 400 -20.68 -8.73 11.45
N GLU A 401 -21.30 -7.54 11.44
CA GLU A 401 -21.88 -6.95 12.66
C GLU A 401 -22.99 -7.83 13.25
N ARG A 402 -23.82 -8.43 12.42
CA ARG A 402 -24.89 -9.33 12.89
C ARG A 402 -24.36 -10.63 13.48
N GLU A 403 -23.26 -11.18 12.97
CA GLU A 403 -22.65 -12.40 13.50
C GLU A 403 -21.93 -12.17 14.84
N VAL A 404 -21.43 -10.97 15.09
CA VAL A 404 -20.74 -10.61 16.36
C VAL A 404 -21.72 -10.33 17.50
N PHE A 405 -22.98 -9.95 17.18
CA PHE A 405 -24.01 -9.65 18.19
C PHE A 405 -25.03 -10.80 18.43
N MET A 406 -24.87 -11.94 17.78
CA MET A 406 -25.57 -13.19 18.10
C MET A 406 -24.69 -14.18 18.85
#